data_0919bc2f8133d03dc4533299eee6c40c
#
_entry.id   0919bc2f8133d03dc4533299eee6c40c
#
_cell.length_a   1.000
_cell.length_b   1.000
_cell.length_c   1.000
_cell.angle_alpha   90.00
_cell.angle_beta   90.00
_cell.angle_gamma   90.00
#
_symmetry.space_group_name_H-M   'P 1'
#
loop_
_entity.id
_entity.type
_entity.pdbx_description
1 polymer ?
#
loop_
_entity_poly.entity_id
_entity_poly.type
_entity_poly.pdbx_seq_one_letter_code
_entity_poly.pdbx_strand_id
1 'polypeptide(L)'
;MARRDNYTLFKELLDQHGIKKLYHFTDRDNLESIIENGGLHSWADCEAKDISIPKPGGSDLSRSLDRRDNLQNYVRVSFVKAHPMMYVAMNDGRITNPVVLEIDPEVIFDTDTKFADRNAVRNGANVGNSIEDFRNIRFDILDEDYFDLDEDEQPFYQAEVLVKNFIPLDKILNISNFGISIPTAPKQIQSRVPYTAQITRSTPTAFIFLLDHSASMSRTTTLNGEQMTLAEAVARIVNRQINELVLRCIKSNEVRHYFDIAVVGYGEDSYSAWDGALKGRDFVSPEELRDNPFRRITVKEPKRTRRGVELREVEKVQWIQADDSGRCTYFHKAFDHAKRLLGKWMEQHHDKDCYPPTVIHITDGEYNGATKDTVQQKANELKSMFTNDGNVLLFNIHVNVDNDANVTFPKSKGELNGDRFATDLFEMSSLLPLRYNEEICKIKATDSSQRHSAMAVNADMTTLLKLMDIGTPTNISSSR
;
A
#
# COMPACT_ATOMS: atom_id res chain seq x y z
N MET A 1 15.65 13.27 4.96
CA MET A 1 16.67 13.51 6.02
C MET A 1 17.04 14.99 5.99
N ALA A 2 16.92 15.67 7.11
CA ALA A 2 17.30 17.07 7.24
C ALA A 2 18.78 17.15 7.61
N ARG A 3 19.60 17.77 6.76
CA ARG A 3 21.04 17.85 6.98
C ARG A 3 21.36 18.84 8.09
N ARG A 4 22.15 18.42 9.09
CA ARG A 4 22.61 19.31 10.19
C ARG A 4 23.53 20.42 9.66
N ASP A 5 23.44 21.62 10.23
CA ASP A 5 24.24 22.77 9.79
C ASP A 5 25.74 22.56 9.97
N ASN A 6 26.15 21.86 11.00
CA ASN A 6 27.54 21.57 11.33
C ASN A 6 28.06 20.22 10.79
N TYR A 7 27.44 19.69 9.71
CA TYR A 7 27.82 18.36 9.14
C TYR A 7 29.28 18.25 8.74
N THR A 8 29.93 19.37 8.40
CA THR A 8 31.36 19.39 8.03
C THR A 8 32.26 18.90 9.14
N LEU A 9 31.93 19.18 10.42
CA LEU A 9 32.70 18.70 11.57
C LEU A 9 32.61 17.17 11.71
N PHE A 10 31.44 16.59 11.43
CA PHE A 10 31.27 15.12 11.44
C PHE A 10 32.04 14.49 10.28
N LYS A 11 32.01 15.12 9.11
CA LYS A 11 32.77 14.66 7.94
C LYS A 11 34.28 14.66 8.21
N GLU A 12 34.80 15.73 8.79
CA GLU A 12 36.22 15.83 9.15
C GLU A 12 36.64 14.71 10.11
N LEU A 13 35.82 14.38 11.11
CA LEU A 13 36.07 13.28 12.02
C LEU A 13 36.01 11.90 11.33
N LEU A 14 35.03 11.67 10.43
CA LEU A 14 34.96 10.45 9.63
C LEU A 14 36.23 10.28 8.77
N ASP A 15 36.66 11.36 8.11
CA ASP A 15 37.85 11.37 7.26
C ASP A 15 39.13 11.14 8.11
N GLN A 16 39.21 11.78 9.29
CA GLN A 16 40.34 11.61 10.24
C GLN A 16 40.50 10.17 10.71
N HIS A 17 39.40 9.49 10.99
CA HIS A 17 39.37 8.11 11.48
C HIS A 17 39.20 7.07 10.37
N GLY A 18 39.22 7.48 9.11
CA GLY A 18 39.15 6.58 7.96
C GLY A 18 37.80 5.85 7.80
N ILE A 19 36.72 6.32 8.42
CA ILE A 19 35.41 5.69 8.40
C ILE A 19 34.72 5.96 7.04
N LYS A 20 34.77 4.97 6.17
CA LYS A 20 34.18 5.03 4.81
C LYS A 20 32.86 4.32 4.70
N LYS A 21 32.50 3.50 5.69
CA LYS A 21 31.29 2.69 5.72
C LYS A 21 30.83 2.49 7.15
N LEU A 22 29.52 2.34 7.32
CA LEU A 22 28.90 1.78 8.51
C LEU A 22 28.29 0.43 8.16
N TYR A 23 27.88 -0.35 9.13
CA TYR A 23 27.46 -1.72 8.93
C TYR A 23 26.13 -2.03 9.64
N HIS A 24 25.27 -2.79 8.97
CA HIS A 24 24.08 -3.34 9.57
C HIS A 24 23.99 -4.84 9.25
N PHE A 25 23.95 -5.68 10.28
CA PHE A 25 23.79 -7.11 10.07
C PHE A 25 22.32 -7.53 10.11
N THR A 26 21.95 -8.45 9.23
CA THR A 26 20.59 -9.00 9.15
C THR A 26 20.62 -10.43 8.63
N ASP A 27 19.47 -11.10 8.56
CA ASP A 27 19.37 -12.38 7.85
C ASP A 27 19.13 -12.15 6.35
N ARG A 28 19.63 -13.05 5.51
CA ARG A 28 19.42 -13.00 4.06
C ARG A 28 17.95 -13.01 3.68
N ASP A 29 17.10 -13.71 4.45
CA ASP A 29 15.67 -13.80 4.21
C ASP A 29 14.95 -12.44 4.38
N ASN A 30 15.59 -11.46 5.03
CA ASN A 30 15.03 -10.11 5.17
C ASN A 30 15.34 -9.20 3.98
N LEU A 31 16.28 -9.57 3.09
CA LEU A 31 16.73 -8.69 2.01
C LEU A 31 15.63 -8.34 1.01
N GLU A 32 14.75 -9.28 0.70
CA GLU A 32 13.62 -9.04 -0.20
C GLU A 32 12.71 -7.96 0.40
N SER A 33 12.32 -8.10 1.67
CA SER A 33 11.51 -7.10 2.38
C SER A 33 12.22 -5.73 2.46
N ILE A 34 13.53 -5.69 2.70
CA ILE A 34 14.32 -4.44 2.72
C ILE A 34 14.26 -3.76 1.35
N ILE A 35 14.40 -4.51 0.26
CA ILE A 35 14.36 -3.98 -1.11
C ILE A 35 12.96 -3.50 -1.47
N GLU A 36 11.93 -4.31 -1.20
CA GLU A 36 10.53 -4.01 -1.50
C GLU A 36 10.03 -2.77 -0.77
N ASN A 37 10.50 -2.55 0.46
CA ASN A 37 10.12 -1.39 1.26
C ASN A 37 11.08 -0.19 1.08
N GLY A 38 11.99 -0.25 0.11
CA GLY A 38 12.84 0.86 -0.29
C GLY A 38 14.00 1.14 0.67
N GLY A 39 14.30 0.26 1.64
CA GLY A 39 15.40 0.42 2.58
C GLY A 39 15.18 -0.22 3.95
N LEU A 40 16.05 0.11 4.89
CA LEU A 40 15.98 -0.35 6.27
C LEU A 40 15.05 0.54 7.09
N HIS A 41 14.00 -0.03 7.66
CA HIS A 41 13.07 0.63 8.56
C HIS A 41 13.40 0.33 10.02
N SER A 42 13.16 1.31 10.91
CA SER A 42 13.19 1.06 12.35
C SER A 42 12.08 0.09 12.74
N TRP A 43 12.24 -0.56 13.92
CA TRP A 43 11.24 -1.51 14.39
C TRP A 43 9.83 -0.87 14.50
N ALA A 44 9.75 0.32 15.08
CA ALA A 44 8.46 1.04 15.22
C ALA A 44 7.87 1.44 13.85
N ASP A 45 8.70 1.76 12.87
CA ASP A 45 8.26 2.08 11.52
C ASP A 45 7.76 0.82 10.79
N CYS A 46 8.41 -0.34 11.01
CA CYS A 46 7.94 -1.64 10.51
C CYS A 46 6.57 -2.01 11.12
N GLU A 47 6.40 -1.85 12.43
CA GLU A 47 5.10 -2.09 13.11
C GLU A 47 4.01 -1.13 12.57
N ALA A 48 4.33 0.14 12.40
CA ALA A 48 3.39 1.16 11.94
C ALA A 48 2.97 0.99 10.46
N LYS A 49 3.86 0.44 9.64
CA LYS A 49 3.66 0.23 8.20
C LYS A 49 3.31 -1.21 7.83
N ASP A 50 3.22 -2.11 8.83
CA ASP A 50 3.01 -3.54 8.65
C ASP A 50 4.05 -4.19 7.71
N ILE A 51 5.32 -3.77 7.86
CA ILE A 51 6.44 -4.32 7.12
C ILE A 51 6.85 -5.64 7.77
N SER A 52 6.80 -6.71 7.00
CA SER A 52 7.22 -8.04 7.46
C SER A 52 8.74 -8.12 7.60
N ILE A 53 9.21 -8.64 8.74
CA ILE A 53 10.60 -9.00 8.97
C ILE A 53 10.65 -10.52 9.17
N PRO A 54 10.93 -11.31 8.13
CA PRO A 54 10.90 -12.78 8.20
C PRO A 54 11.80 -13.37 9.29
N LYS A 55 12.98 -12.78 9.50
CA LYS A 55 13.99 -13.21 10.47
C LYS A 55 14.48 -12.03 11.31
N PRO A 56 13.74 -11.60 12.34
CA PRO A 56 14.12 -10.46 13.16
C PRO A 56 15.40 -10.77 13.99
N GLY A 57 16.43 -9.96 13.81
CA GLY A 57 17.69 -10.09 14.54
C GLY A 57 17.60 -9.68 16.02
N GLY A 58 16.70 -8.76 16.36
CA GLY A 58 16.46 -8.32 17.74
C GLY A 58 15.60 -9.31 18.54
N SER A 59 15.98 -9.63 19.78
CA SER A 59 15.16 -10.42 20.71
C SER A 59 14.03 -9.58 21.32
N ASP A 60 13.03 -10.23 21.92
CA ASP A 60 11.95 -9.55 22.65
C ASP A 60 12.47 -8.70 23.79
N LEU A 61 13.54 -9.16 24.46
CA LEU A 61 14.25 -8.37 25.48
C LEU A 61 14.84 -7.10 24.88
N SER A 62 15.55 -7.21 23.74
CA SER A 62 16.12 -6.03 23.04
C SER A 62 15.02 -5.01 22.69
N ARG A 63 13.90 -5.47 22.15
CA ARG A 63 12.76 -4.61 21.82
C ARG A 63 12.13 -3.93 23.04
N SER A 64 12.05 -4.64 24.17
CA SER A 64 11.54 -4.08 25.42
C SER A 64 12.47 -3.00 25.98
N LEU A 65 13.80 -3.20 25.88
CA LEU A 65 14.80 -2.21 26.24
C LEU A 65 14.77 -0.99 25.32
N ASP A 66 14.60 -1.19 24.01
CA ASP A 66 14.46 -0.10 23.05
C ASP A 66 13.25 0.78 23.37
N ARG A 67 12.10 0.17 23.73
CA ARG A 67 10.89 0.91 24.15
C ARG A 67 11.13 1.67 25.46
N ARG A 68 11.82 1.06 26.44
CA ARG A 68 12.16 1.71 27.71
C ARG A 68 12.98 2.97 27.48
N ASP A 69 13.94 2.93 26.56
CA ASP A 69 14.90 3.99 26.32
C ASP A 69 14.50 4.93 25.16
N ASN A 70 13.29 4.76 24.62
CA ASN A 70 12.73 5.51 23.46
C ASN A 70 13.59 5.41 22.19
N LEU A 71 14.19 4.23 21.94
CA LEU A 71 15.05 3.96 20.79
C LEU A 71 14.39 3.09 19.71
N GLN A 72 13.13 2.66 19.88
CA GLN A 72 12.40 1.83 18.92
C GLN A 72 12.22 2.48 17.54
N ASN A 73 12.35 3.81 17.45
CA ASN A 73 12.26 4.58 16.21
C ASN A 73 13.59 4.73 15.48
N TYR A 74 14.61 3.98 15.87
CA TYR A 74 15.94 4.09 15.24
C TYR A 74 16.39 2.79 14.61
N VAL A 75 16.96 2.91 13.39
CA VAL A 75 17.72 1.84 12.75
C VAL A 75 19.13 1.90 13.33
N ARG A 76 19.62 0.76 13.82
CA ARG A 76 20.96 0.64 14.42
C ARG A 76 21.97 0.25 13.37
N VAL A 77 23.04 1.00 13.25
CA VAL A 77 24.20 0.68 12.42
C VAL A 77 25.48 0.77 13.26
N SER A 78 26.47 -0.04 12.93
CA SER A 78 27.72 -0.18 13.66
C SER A 78 28.89 0.39 12.85
N PHE A 79 29.96 0.76 13.52
CA PHE A 79 31.24 1.10 12.89
C PHE A 79 32.03 -0.13 12.48
N VAL A 80 31.75 -1.30 13.08
CA VAL A 80 32.50 -2.55 12.86
C VAL A 80 31.66 -3.55 12.06
N LYS A 81 32.30 -4.24 11.11
CA LYS A 81 31.67 -5.24 10.28
C LYS A 81 31.33 -6.53 11.04
N ALA A 82 32.25 -6.96 11.92
CA ALA A 82 32.11 -8.17 12.72
C ALA A 82 31.52 -7.84 14.11
N HIS A 83 30.28 -7.31 14.12
CA HIS A 83 29.65 -6.87 15.36
C HIS A 83 29.34 -8.06 16.30
N PRO A 84 29.73 -8.03 17.58
CA PRO A 84 29.54 -9.15 18.53
C PRO A 84 28.10 -9.61 18.65
N MET A 85 27.11 -8.69 18.61
CA MET A 85 25.68 -9.03 18.68
C MET A 85 25.18 -9.82 17.48
N MET A 86 25.88 -9.78 16.33
CA MET A 86 25.55 -10.64 15.19
C MET A 86 25.80 -12.10 15.56
N TYR A 87 26.92 -12.40 16.17
CA TYR A 87 27.25 -13.77 16.61
C TYR A 87 26.32 -14.27 17.71
N VAL A 88 25.87 -13.39 18.61
CA VAL A 88 24.84 -13.74 19.60
C VAL A 88 23.55 -14.10 18.91
N ALA A 89 23.09 -13.31 17.93
CA ALA A 89 21.86 -13.59 17.19
C ALA A 89 21.94 -14.89 16.35
N MET A 90 23.13 -15.22 15.84
CA MET A 90 23.39 -16.49 15.14
C MET A 90 23.35 -17.68 16.12
N ASN A 91 23.98 -17.58 17.27
CA ASN A 91 24.00 -18.63 18.29
C ASN A 91 22.60 -18.90 18.86
N ASP A 92 21.77 -17.86 18.98
CA ASP A 92 20.38 -17.97 19.40
C ASP A 92 19.45 -18.51 18.31
N GLY A 93 19.94 -18.72 17.08
CA GLY A 93 19.17 -19.17 15.93
C GLY A 93 18.21 -18.14 15.34
N ARG A 94 18.27 -16.87 15.77
CA ARG A 94 17.48 -15.76 15.24
C ARG A 94 17.92 -15.36 13.83
N ILE A 95 19.22 -15.42 13.58
CA ILE A 95 19.85 -15.22 12.27
C ILE A 95 20.48 -16.54 11.85
N THR A 96 20.01 -17.09 10.73
CA THR A 96 20.46 -18.39 10.21
C THR A 96 21.35 -18.26 8.97
N ASN A 97 21.19 -17.17 8.22
CA ASN A 97 21.98 -16.86 7.04
C ASN A 97 22.42 -15.38 7.08
N PRO A 98 23.48 -15.06 7.87
CA PRO A 98 23.86 -13.69 8.13
C PRO A 98 24.38 -12.98 6.89
N VAL A 99 23.94 -11.75 6.70
CA VAL A 99 24.48 -10.79 5.73
C VAL A 99 24.79 -9.47 6.42
N VAL A 100 25.82 -8.78 5.95
CA VAL A 100 26.20 -7.47 6.45
C VAL A 100 26.03 -6.44 5.36
N LEU A 101 25.10 -5.53 5.57
CA LEU A 101 24.85 -4.37 4.71
C LEU A 101 25.87 -3.28 5.01
N GLU A 102 26.46 -2.72 3.96
CA GLU A 102 27.37 -1.58 4.03
C GLU A 102 26.56 -0.31 3.83
N ILE A 103 26.58 0.58 4.81
CA ILE A 103 25.77 1.80 4.84
C ILE A 103 26.67 3.03 4.59
N ASP A 104 26.20 3.96 3.76
CA ASP A 104 26.85 5.23 3.49
C ASP A 104 26.95 6.07 4.78
N PRO A 105 28.13 6.50 5.23
CA PRO A 105 28.28 7.34 6.41
C PRO A 105 27.52 8.66 6.36
N GLU A 106 27.06 9.12 5.21
CA GLU A 106 26.25 10.34 5.10
C GLU A 106 24.96 10.30 5.96
N VAL A 107 24.49 9.12 6.38
CA VAL A 107 23.36 8.99 7.33
C VAL A 107 23.65 9.67 8.68
N ILE A 108 24.92 9.90 9.01
CA ILE A 108 25.38 10.64 10.20
C ILE A 108 25.04 12.14 10.12
N PHE A 109 24.90 12.67 8.90
CA PHE A 109 24.64 14.10 8.69
C PHE A 109 23.18 14.50 8.90
N ASP A 110 22.30 13.56 9.18
CA ASP A 110 20.90 13.87 9.54
C ASP A 110 20.81 14.44 10.96
N THR A 111 20.00 15.50 11.14
CA THR A 111 19.83 16.21 12.43
C THR A 111 19.33 15.32 13.55
N ASP A 112 18.53 14.29 13.20
CA ASP A 112 17.89 13.38 14.16
C ASP A 112 18.72 12.12 14.43
N THR A 113 19.83 11.91 13.73
CA THR A 113 20.75 10.79 13.99
C THR A 113 21.45 10.97 15.33
N LYS A 114 21.48 9.89 16.12
CA LYS A 114 22.16 9.82 17.42
C LYS A 114 23.38 8.90 17.37
N PHE A 115 24.22 9.05 18.35
CA PHE A 115 25.45 8.28 18.54
C PHE A 115 25.45 7.66 19.93
N ALA A 116 25.87 6.41 20.04
CA ALA A 116 26.05 5.73 21.30
C ALA A 116 27.49 5.28 21.40
N ASP A 117 28.18 5.57 22.53
CA ASP A 117 29.56 5.21 22.78
C ASP A 117 29.79 3.69 22.91
N ARG A 118 28.70 2.93 23.07
CA ARG A 118 28.63 1.46 23.17
C ARG A 118 27.24 1.00 22.72
N ASN A 119 26.88 -0.26 22.94
CA ASN A 119 25.51 -0.70 22.68
C ASN A 119 24.51 0.19 23.44
N ALA A 120 23.60 0.85 22.71
CA ALA A 120 22.78 1.95 23.20
C ALA A 120 21.84 1.60 24.36
N VAL A 121 21.47 0.31 24.53
CA VAL A 121 20.61 -0.15 25.65
C VAL A 121 21.39 -0.73 26.82
N ARG A 122 22.73 -0.74 26.74
CA ARG A 122 23.60 -1.18 27.83
C ARG A 122 23.60 -0.15 28.94
N ASN A 123 23.61 -0.62 30.20
CA ASN A 123 23.74 0.28 31.36
C ASN A 123 25.00 1.14 31.24
N GLY A 124 24.85 2.46 31.42
CA GLY A 124 25.93 3.43 31.33
C GLY A 124 26.28 3.85 29.89
N ALA A 125 25.51 3.50 28.89
CA ALA A 125 25.68 4.03 27.55
C ALA A 125 25.34 5.53 27.51
N ASN A 126 26.23 6.31 26.86
CA ASN A 126 25.97 7.70 26.54
C ASN A 126 25.36 7.79 25.16
N VAL A 127 24.13 8.32 25.04
CA VAL A 127 23.41 8.44 23.78
C VAL A 127 23.02 9.90 23.57
N GLY A 128 23.53 10.50 22.51
CA GLY A 128 23.23 11.89 22.14
C GLY A 128 23.38 12.15 20.66
N ASN A 129 23.11 13.39 20.22
CA ASN A 129 23.17 13.77 18.80
C ASN A 129 24.13 14.94 18.51
N SER A 130 24.91 15.35 19.49
CA SER A 130 25.88 16.44 19.36
C SER A 130 27.18 15.95 18.73
N ILE A 131 28.03 16.88 18.32
CA ILE A 131 29.39 16.56 17.84
C ILE A 131 30.26 16.01 18.96
N GLU A 132 29.99 16.41 20.22
CA GLU A 132 30.69 15.88 21.40
C GLU A 132 30.34 14.42 21.67
N ASP A 133 29.04 14.04 21.49
CA ASP A 133 28.62 12.64 21.58
C ASP A 133 29.32 11.79 20.52
N PHE A 134 29.50 12.33 19.32
CA PHE A 134 30.23 11.65 18.25
C PHE A 134 31.74 11.53 18.55
N ARG A 135 32.35 12.54 19.14
CA ARG A 135 33.78 12.52 19.59
C ARG A 135 34.05 11.54 20.71
N ASN A 136 33.04 11.21 21.52
CA ASN A 136 33.15 10.25 22.62
C ASN A 136 33.25 8.80 22.15
N ILE A 137 33.07 8.52 20.85
CA ILE A 137 33.27 7.19 20.28
C ILE A 137 34.78 6.88 20.29
N ARG A 138 35.10 5.71 20.80
CA ARG A 138 36.48 5.19 20.86
C ARG A 138 36.91 4.64 19.48
N PHE A 139 37.12 5.56 18.50
CA PHE A 139 37.55 5.19 17.15
C PHE A 139 38.90 4.45 17.13
N ASP A 140 39.72 4.65 18.13
CA ASP A 140 41.05 4.05 18.30
C ASP A 140 41.04 2.53 18.42
N ILE A 141 39.93 1.93 18.89
CA ILE A 141 39.82 0.48 19.10
C ILE A 141 39.00 -0.22 18.00
N LEU A 142 38.35 0.51 17.08
CA LEU A 142 37.42 -0.07 16.10
C LEU A 142 38.11 -0.90 15.01
N ASP A 143 39.39 -0.69 14.79
CA ASP A 143 40.22 -1.46 13.84
C ASP A 143 40.92 -2.68 14.51
N GLU A 144 40.81 -2.84 15.83
CA GLU A 144 41.36 -3.96 16.57
C GLU A 144 40.50 -5.22 16.45
N ASP A 145 41.03 -6.39 16.80
CA ASP A 145 40.22 -7.59 16.95
C ASP A 145 39.47 -7.54 18.30
N TYR A 146 38.18 -7.83 18.31
CA TYR A 146 37.35 -7.82 19.52
C TYR A 146 37.91 -8.66 20.65
N PHE A 147 38.58 -9.79 20.35
CA PHE A 147 39.13 -10.71 21.33
C PHE A 147 40.51 -10.27 21.87
N ASP A 148 41.13 -9.30 21.21
CA ASP A 148 42.40 -8.72 21.67
C ASP A 148 42.19 -7.51 22.61
N LEU A 149 40.94 -7.01 22.70
CA LEU A 149 40.54 -5.90 23.56
C LEU A 149 40.40 -6.34 25.02
N ASP A 150 40.78 -5.48 25.93
CA ASP A 150 40.54 -5.67 27.35
C ASP A 150 39.04 -5.67 27.69
N GLU A 151 38.61 -6.34 28.78
CA GLU A 151 37.21 -6.48 29.15
C GLU A 151 36.49 -5.14 29.36
N ASP A 152 37.16 -4.08 29.74
CA ASP A 152 36.67 -2.73 29.92
C ASP A 152 36.57 -1.96 28.58
N GLU A 153 37.29 -2.34 27.55
CA GLU A 153 37.24 -1.75 26.19
C GLU A 153 36.19 -2.40 25.29
N GLN A 154 35.98 -3.72 25.42
CA GLN A 154 35.00 -4.49 24.62
C GLN A 154 33.60 -3.85 24.51
N PRO A 155 33.03 -3.21 25.57
CA PRO A 155 31.79 -2.48 25.44
C PRO A 155 31.81 -1.37 24.39
N PHE A 156 32.91 -0.61 24.29
CA PHE A 156 33.05 0.53 23.38
C PHE A 156 33.24 0.12 21.91
N TYR A 157 33.75 -1.10 21.67
CA TYR A 157 33.78 -1.69 20.34
C TYR A 157 32.38 -1.84 19.70
N GLN A 158 31.34 -1.87 20.55
CA GLN A 158 29.95 -1.96 20.14
C GLN A 158 29.29 -0.58 19.99
N ALA A 159 30.04 0.48 19.69
CA ALA A 159 29.50 1.80 19.43
C ALA A 159 28.54 1.78 18.24
N GLU A 160 27.44 2.54 18.37
CA GLU A 160 26.34 2.52 17.39
C GLU A 160 26.02 3.92 16.88
N VAL A 161 25.61 3.98 15.62
CA VAL A 161 24.89 5.12 15.02
C VAL A 161 23.43 4.75 14.92
N LEU A 162 22.56 5.60 15.42
CA LEU A 162 21.13 5.41 15.53
C LEU A 162 20.46 6.34 14.52
N VAL A 163 20.05 5.81 13.36
CA VAL A 163 19.43 6.57 12.28
C VAL A 163 17.92 6.55 12.47
N LYS A 164 17.29 7.72 12.56
CA LYS A 164 15.87 7.84 12.87
C LYS A 164 14.99 7.32 11.73
N ASN A 165 14.06 6.48 12.07
CA ASN A 165 13.01 5.87 11.26
C ASN A 165 13.49 5.00 10.09
N PHE A 166 14.37 5.49 9.21
CA PHE A 166 14.57 4.86 7.91
C PHE A 166 15.93 5.16 7.27
N ILE A 167 16.58 4.14 6.69
CA ILE A 167 17.77 4.27 5.82
C ILE A 167 17.36 3.82 4.41
N PRO A 168 17.34 4.73 3.41
CA PRO A 168 16.91 4.39 2.06
C PRO A 168 17.92 3.49 1.32
N LEU A 169 17.45 2.76 0.30
CA LEU A 169 18.24 1.80 -0.47
C LEU A 169 19.51 2.40 -1.11
N ASP A 170 19.45 3.66 -1.55
CA ASP A 170 20.59 4.37 -2.14
C ASP A 170 21.72 4.64 -1.14
N LYS A 171 21.44 4.50 0.17
CA LYS A 171 22.41 4.53 1.25
C LYS A 171 22.93 3.15 1.67
N ILE A 172 22.51 2.07 1.00
CA ILE A 172 23.01 0.70 1.21
C ILE A 172 23.96 0.34 0.06
N LEU A 173 25.25 0.49 0.28
CA LEU A 173 26.28 0.50 -0.77
C LEU A 173 26.50 -0.86 -1.46
N ASN A 174 26.17 -1.96 -0.81
CA ASN A 174 26.44 -3.32 -1.30
C ASN A 174 25.19 -4.15 -1.55
N ILE A 175 24.01 -3.54 -1.60
CA ILE A 175 22.73 -4.29 -1.75
C ILE A 175 22.69 -5.10 -3.05
N SER A 176 23.30 -4.60 -4.14
CA SER A 176 23.40 -5.30 -5.43
C SER A 176 24.24 -6.59 -5.38
N ASN A 177 25.12 -6.72 -4.42
CA ASN A 177 26.05 -7.87 -4.31
C ASN A 177 25.35 -9.17 -3.87
N PHE A 178 24.12 -9.07 -3.38
CA PHE A 178 23.40 -10.23 -2.86
C PHE A 178 22.59 -10.98 -3.94
N GLY A 179 22.67 -10.56 -5.22
CA GLY A 179 22.06 -11.27 -6.36
C GLY A 179 20.52 -11.23 -6.36
N ILE A 180 19.94 -10.35 -5.56
CA ILE A 180 18.50 -10.06 -5.60
C ILE A 180 18.33 -8.95 -6.63
N SER A 181 17.39 -9.12 -7.56
CA SER A 181 17.05 -8.08 -8.54
C SER A 181 16.58 -6.84 -7.80
N ILE A 182 17.45 -5.84 -7.72
CA ILE A 182 17.03 -4.51 -7.29
C ILE A 182 16.14 -4.02 -8.43
N PRO A 183 14.87 -3.67 -8.17
CA PRO A 183 14.09 -2.94 -9.15
C PRO A 183 14.96 -1.74 -9.57
N THR A 184 15.27 -1.63 -10.87
CA THR A 184 16.09 -0.53 -11.39
C THR A 184 15.51 0.75 -10.83
N ALA A 185 16.33 1.46 -10.05
CA ALA A 185 15.91 2.63 -9.29
C ALA A 185 15.11 3.56 -10.19
N PRO A 186 13.88 3.92 -9.83
CA PRO A 186 13.18 4.98 -10.53
C PRO A 186 14.08 6.22 -10.43
N LYS A 187 14.31 6.89 -11.59
CA LYS A 187 15.00 8.19 -11.69
C LYS A 187 14.60 9.05 -10.50
N GLN A 188 15.60 9.62 -9.81
CA GLN A 188 15.50 10.48 -8.62
C GLN A 188 14.10 11.07 -8.42
N ILE A 189 13.33 10.42 -7.53
CA ILE A 189 12.04 10.95 -7.12
C ILE A 189 12.38 12.09 -6.16
N GLN A 190 12.33 13.33 -6.67
CA GLN A 190 12.03 14.47 -5.80
C GLN A 190 10.88 14.00 -4.90
N SER A 191 10.93 14.26 -3.60
CA SER A 191 9.94 13.86 -2.59
C SER A 191 8.51 14.20 -3.02
N ARG A 192 7.96 13.41 -3.95
CA ARG A 192 6.56 13.53 -4.36
C ARG A 192 5.73 12.87 -3.27
N VAL A 193 4.79 13.61 -2.77
CA VAL A 193 3.71 13.05 -1.94
C VAL A 193 3.01 11.99 -2.81
N PRO A 194 2.95 10.71 -2.41
CA PRO A 194 2.34 9.68 -3.25
C PRO A 194 0.86 9.96 -3.51
N TYR A 195 0.33 9.39 -4.59
CA TYR A 195 -1.04 9.54 -5.07
C TYR A 195 -1.39 10.99 -5.49
N THR A 196 -0.43 11.72 -6.05
CA THR A 196 -0.59 13.11 -6.51
C THR A 196 -0.43 13.26 -8.01
N ALA A 197 -0.04 12.21 -8.74
CA ALA A 197 0.11 12.26 -10.18
C ALA A 197 -1.20 12.72 -10.85
N GLN A 198 -1.06 13.58 -11.86
CA GLN A 198 -2.21 14.01 -12.63
C GLN A 198 -2.56 12.98 -13.70
N ILE A 199 -3.84 12.68 -13.81
CA ILE A 199 -4.36 11.78 -14.82
C ILE A 199 -4.52 12.57 -16.11
N THR A 200 -3.76 12.18 -17.14
CA THR A 200 -3.73 12.82 -18.46
C THR A 200 -3.82 11.75 -19.55
N ARG A 201 -3.85 12.15 -20.82
CA ARG A 201 -3.79 11.20 -21.96
C ARG A 201 -2.48 10.41 -22.01
N SER A 202 -1.37 11.02 -21.59
CA SER A 202 -0.05 10.38 -21.58
C SER A 202 0.21 9.56 -20.33
N THR A 203 -0.48 9.87 -19.23
CA THR A 203 -0.39 9.23 -17.92
C THR A 203 -1.78 8.80 -17.45
N PRO A 204 -2.43 7.83 -18.12
CA PRO A 204 -3.74 7.32 -17.69
C PRO A 204 -3.62 6.54 -16.37
N THR A 205 -4.76 6.22 -15.76
CA THR A 205 -4.83 5.22 -14.69
C THR A 205 -5.78 4.08 -15.05
N ALA A 206 -5.75 3.00 -14.28
CA ALA A 206 -6.64 1.87 -14.51
C ALA A 206 -7.62 1.64 -13.37
N PHE A 207 -8.84 1.19 -13.74
CA PHE A 207 -9.86 0.70 -12.83
C PHE A 207 -10.18 -0.76 -13.13
N ILE A 208 -10.19 -1.61 -12.10
CA ILE A 208 -10.68 -2.98 -12.22
C ILE A 208 -11.84 -3.16 -11.24
N PHE A 209 -12.99 -3.54 -11.76
CA PHE A 209 -14.13 -3.97 -10.97
C PHE A 209 -14.11 -5.50 -10.90
N LEU A 210 -14.05 -6.06 -9.70
CA LEU A 210 -14.18 -7.49 -9.43
C LEU A 210 -15.58 -7.72 -8.86
N LEU A 211 -16.42 -8.45 -9.59
CA LEU A 211 -17.83 -8.64 -9.28
C LEU A 211 -18.08 -10.10 -8.90
N ASP A 212 -18.63 -10.29 -7.73
CA ASP A 212 -19.10 -11.59 -7.29
C ASP A 212 -20.33 -11.99 -8.12
N HIS A 213 -20.22 -13.14 -8.79
CA HIS A 213 -21.28 -13.75 -9.58
C HIS A 213 -21.77 -15.06 -8.95
N SER A 214 -21.53 -15.26 -7.66
CA SER A 214 -22.01 -16.44 -6.93
C SER A 214 -23.53 -16.42 -6.77
N ALA A 215 -24.11 -17.60 -6.53
CA ALA A 215 -25.57 -17.77 -6.40
C ALA A 215 -26.18 -16.94 -5.25
N SER A 216 -25.41 -16.59 -4.23
CA SER A 216 -25.88 -15.72 -3.15
C SER A 216 -26.27 -14.31 -3.61
N MET A 217 -25.70 -13.84 -4.73
CA MET A 217 -26.05 -12.58 -5.36
C MET A 217 -27.48 -12.53 -5.95
N SER A 218 -28.20 -13.66 -5.95
CA SER A 218 -29.65 -13.74 -6.30
C SER A 218 -30.57 -13.19 -5.21
N ARG A 219 -30.06 -12.93 -3.99
CA ARG A 219 -30.86 -12.37 -2.88
C ARG A 219 -31.46 -11.00 -3.28
N THR A 220 -32.71 -10.76 -2.83
CA THR A 220 -33.45 -9.55 -3.17
C THR A 220 -33.00 -8.37 -2.32
N THR A 221 -32.78 -7.23 -2.96
CA THR A 221 -32.50 -5.93 -2.34
C THR A 221 -33.40 -4.85 -2.92
N THR A 222 -33.30 -3.63 -2.38
CA THR A 222 -34.04 -2.46 -2.89
C THR A 222 -33.06 -1.36 -3.33
N LEU A 223 -33.16 -0.96 -4.60
CA LEU A 223 -32.41 0.17 -5.14
C LEU A 223 -33.37 1.25 -5.64
N ASN A 224 -33.32 2.45 -5.06
CA ASN A 224 -34.20 3.59 -5.40
C ASN A 224 -35.73 3.27 -5.34
N GLY A 225 -36.12 2.38 -4.42
CA GLY A 225 -37.51 1.95 -4.25
C GLY A 225 -37.95 0.81 -5.18
N GLU A 226 -37.09 0.30 -6.03
CA GLU A 226 -37.35 -0.85 -6.92
C GLU A 226 -36.70 -2.11 -6.32
N GLN A 227 -37.44 -3.21 -6.21
CA GLN A 227 -36.93 -4.50 -5.79
C GLN A 227 -36.21 -5.23 -6.93
N MET A 228 -35.05 -5.76 -6.68
CA MET A 228 -34.24 -6.49 -7.63
C MET A 228 -33.24 -7.41 -6.91
N THR A 229 -32.49 -8.24 -7.64
CA THR A 229 -31.42 -9.04 -7.03
C THR A 229 -30.19 -8.16 -6.69
N LEU A 230 -29.32 -8.62 -5.79
CA LEU A 230 -28.04 -7.96 -5.53
C LEU A 230 -27.20 -7.85 -6.81
N ALA A 231 -27.15 -8.92 -7.61
CA ALA A 231 -26.46 -8.92 -8.90
C ALA A 231 -26.98 -7.82 -9.83
N GLU A 232 -28.32 -7.65 -9.95
CA GLU A 232 -28.91 -6.59 -10.75
C GLU A 232 -28.56 -5.20 -10.21
N ALA A 233 -28.63 -5.01 -8.90
CA ALA A 233 -28.31 -3.75 -8.25
C ALA A 233 -26.83 -3.37 -8.45
N VAL A 234 -25.93 -4.31 -8.24
CA VAL A 234 -24.48 -4.13 -8.45
C VAL A 234 -24.19 -3.81 -9.92
N ALA A 235 -24.75 -4.59 -10.87
CA ALA A 235 -24.58 -4.32 -12.30
C ALA A 235 -25.08 -2.93 -12.70
N ARG A 236 -26.22 -2.47 -12.18
CA ARG A 236 -26.74 -1.11 -12.43
C ARG A 236 -25.82 -0.02 -11.90
N ILE A 237 -25.24 -0.21 -10.70
CA ILE A 237 -24.34 0.74 -10.09
C ILE A 237 -23.01 0.80 -10.83
N VAL A 238 -22.44 -0.36 -11.18
CA VAL A 238 -21.18 -0.42 -11.94
C VAL A 238 -21.35 0.19 -13.32
N ASN A 239 -22.42 -0.11 -14.06
CA ASN A 239 -22.74 0.54 -15.33
C ASN A 239 -22.86 2.07 -15.19
N ARG A 240 -23.53 2.55 -14.14
CA ARG A 240 -23.60 3.99 -13.84
C ARG A 240 -22.21 4.57 -13.60
N GLN A 241 -21.37 3.91 -12.82
CA GLN A 241 -20.02 4.39 -12.53
C GLN A 241 -19.14 4.42 -13.77
N ILE A 242 -19.21 3.40 -14.61
CA ILE A 242 -18.52 3.37 -15.90
C ILE A 242 -18.98 4.55 -16.77
N ASN A 243 -20.29 4.81 -16.82
CA ASN A 243 -20.83 5.95 -17.58
C ASN A 243 -20.29 7.30 -17.04
N GLU A 244 -20.24 7.48 -15.73
CA GLU A 244 -19.66 8.69 -15.11
C GLU A 244 -18.18 8.86 -15.47
N LEU A 245 -17.38 7.77 -15.46
CA LEU A 245 -15.98 7.79 -15.90
C LEU A 245 -15.87 8.18 -17.38
N VAL A 246 -16.70 7.61 -18.26
CA VAL A 246 -16.72 7.96 -19.69
C VAL A 246 -17.08 9.43 -19.88
N LEU A 247 -18.10 9.93 -19.18
CA LEU A 247 -18.55 11.33 -19.27
C LEU A 247 -17.44 12.31 -18.83
N ARG A 248 -16.67 11.98 -17.81
CA ARG A 248 -15.50 12.76 -17.36
C ARG A 248 -14.40 12.85 -18.45
N CYS A 249 -14.33 11.88 -19.35
CA CYS A 249 -13.38 11.85 -20.45
C CYS A 249 -13.84 12.69 -21.67
N ILE A 250 -15.11 13.08 -21.76
CA ILE A 250 -15.64 13.84 -22.90
C ILE A 250 -15.36 15.33 -22.69
N LYS A 251 -14.60 15.93 -23.60
CA LYS A 251 -14.38 17.38 -23.66
C LYS A 251 -14.49 17.87 -25.11
N SER A 252 -15.35 18.85 -25.35
CA SER A 252 -15.52 19.48 -26.68
C SER A 252 -15.75 18.44 -27.81
N ASN A 253 -16.63 17.45 -27.61
CA ASN A 253 -16.94 16.33 -28.51
C ASN A 253 -15.80 15.31 -28.74
N GLU A 254 -14.66 15.46 -28.09
CA GLU A 254 -13.56 14.48 -28.13
C GLU A 254 -13.56 13.64 -26.86
N VAL A 255 -13.33 12.33 -27.00
CA VAL A 255 -13.12 11.43 -25.86
C VAL A 255 -11.63 11.34 -25.58
N ARG A 256 -11.24 11.68 -24.35
CA ARG A 256 -9.85 11.63 -23.92
C ARG A 256 -9.58 10.34 -23.16
N HIS A 257 -8.47 9.69 -23.45
CA HIS A 257 -8.06 8.46 -22.81
C HIS A 257 -7.42 8.75 -21.44
N TYR A 258 -8.25 8.90 -20.42
CA TYR A 258 -7.78 9.13 -19.04
C TYR A 258 -7.79 7.84 -18.21
N PHE A 259 -8.57 6.85 -18.61
CA PHE A 259 -8.77 5.61 -17.88
C PHE A 259 -8.71 4.40 -18.78
N ASP A 260 -8.17 3.30 -18.25
CA ASP A 260 -8.36 1.95 -18.77
C ASP A 260 -9.24 1.19 -17.78
N ILE A 261 -10.37 0.66 -18.23
CA ILE A 261 -11.37 0.06 -17.37
C ILE A 261 -11.48 -1.43 -17.69
N ALA A 262 -11.42 -2.28 -16.66
CA ALA A 262 -11.71 -3.70 -16.74
C ALA A 262 -12.85 -4.08 -15.80
N VAL A 263 -13.69 -5.02 -16.23
CA VAL A 263 -14.71 -5.64 -15.36
C VAL A 263 -14.50 -7.14 -15.40
N VAL A 264 -14.31 -7.74 -14.24
CA VAL A 264 -14.06 -9.16 -14.05
C VAL A 264 -15.18 -9.73 -13.21
N GLY A 265 -15.92 -10.68 -13.75
CA GLY A 265 -16.84 -11.51 -13.01
C GLY A 265 -16.10 -12.74 -12.46
N TYR A 266 -16.45 -13.18 -11.26
CA TYR A 266 -15.87 -14.37 -10.69
C TYR A 266 -16.89 -15.22 -9.90
N GLY A 267 -16.65 -16.52 -9.90
CA GLY A 267 -17.35 -17.53 -9.13
C GLY A 267 -16.38 -18.71 -8.95
N GLU A 268 -16.60 -19.82 -9.67
CA GLU A 268 -15.65 -20.96 -9.75
C GLU A 268 -14.39 -20.59 -10.56
N ASP A 269 -14.54 -19.74 -11.56
CA ASP A 269 -13.47 -19.14 -12.37
C ASP A 269 -13.65 -17.62 -12.46
N SER A 270 -12.67 -16.95 -13.01
CA SER A 270 -12.71 -15.50 -13.26
C SER A 270 -12.62 -15.21 -14.74
N TYR A 271 -13.42 -14.27 -15.23
CA TYR A 271 -13.55 -13.96 -16.65
C TYR A 271 -13.88 -12.48 -16.86
N SER A 272 -13.67 -12.00 -18.08
CA SER A 272 -14.09 -10.67 -18.49
C SER A 272 -15.64 -10.61 -18.51
N ALA A 273 -16.22 -9.69 -17.72
CA ALA A 273 -17.66 -9.53 -17.58
C ALA A 273 -18.28 -8.56 -18.59
N TRP A 274 -17.54 -8.10 -19.58
CA TRP A 274 -18.07 -7.27 -20.65
C TRP A 274 -19.05 -8.03 -21.53
N ASP A 275 -20.14 -7.35 -21.93
CA ASP A 275 -21.13 -7.87 -22.84
C ASP A 275 -21.05 -7.23 -24.24
N GLY A 276 -21.80 -7.79 -25.19
CA GLY A 276 -21.91 -7.28 -26.55
C GLY A 276 -20.58 -7.32 -27.32
N ALA A 277 -20.25 -6.23 -27.99
CA ALA A 277 -19.05 -6.11 -28.82
C ALA A 277 -17.74 -6.11 -27.98
N LEU A 278 -17.81 -5.85 -26.69
CA LEU A 278 -16.67 -5.80 -25.78
C LEU A 278 -16.39 -7.15 -25.09
N LYS A 279 -17.20 -8.16 -25.35
CA LYS A 279 -17.08 -9.47 -24.69
C LYS A 279 -15.66 -10.05 -24.87
N GLY A 280 -15.07 -10.48 -23.74
CA GLY A 280 -13.75 -11.09 -23.71
C GLY A 280 -12.57 -10.10 -23.76
N ARG A 281 -12.84 -8.78 -23.80
CA ARG A 281 -11.78 -7.76 -23.70
C ARG A 281 -11.28 -7.70 -22.25
N ASP A 282 -9.97 -7.50 -22.08
CA ASP A 282 -9.34 -7.25 -20.79
C ASP A 282 -9.65 -5.80 -20.35
N PHE A 283 -8.86 -4.84 -20.79
CA PHE A 283 -9.12 -3.42 -20.59
C PHE A 283 -9.85 -2.79 -21.79
N VAL A 284 -10.69 -1.81 -21.51
CA VAL A 284 -11.46 -1.06 -22.50
C VAL A 284 -11.27 0.43 -22.24
N SER A 285 -10.99 1.20 -23.28
CA SER A 285 -10.81 2.66 -23.21
C SER A 285 -12.16 3.39 -23.15
N PRO A 286 -12.20 4.65 -22.68
CA PRO A 286 -13.43 5.45 -22.68
C PRO A 286 -14.06 5.64 -24.05
N GLU A 287 -13.25 5.69 -25.12
CA GLU A 287 -13.73 5.80 -26.50
C GLU A 287 -14.42 4.52 -26.95
N GLU A 288 -13.81 3.35 -26.70
CA GLU A 288 -14.43 2.06 -26.99
C GLU A 288 -15.73 1.86 -26.22
N LEU A 289 -15.78 2.29 -24.94
CA LEU A 289 -17.02 2.24 -24.12
C LEU A 289 -18.11 3.12 -24.68
N ARG A 290 -17.81 4.37 -25.07
CA ARG A 290 -18.79 5.28 -25.70
C ARG A 290 -19.40 4.66 -26.95
N ASP A 291 -18.58 4.04 -27.78
CA ASP A 291 -18.94 3.58 -29.12
C ASP A 291 -19.58 2.18 -29.12
N ASN A 292 -19.32 1.37 -28.09
CA ASN A 292 -19.76 -0.01 -28.01
C ASN A 292 -20.57 -0.35 -26.74
N PRO A 293 -21.65 0.37 -26.42
CA PRO A 293 -22.52 -0.05 -25.34
C PRO A 293 -23.24 -1.35 -25.71
N PHE A 294 -23.39 -2.24 -24.73
CA PHE A 294 -24.19 -3.45 -24.93
C PHE A 294 -25.68 -3.09 -25.13
N ARG A 295 -26.20 -2.12 -24.34
CA ARG A 295 -27.60 -1.68 -24.41
C ARG A 295 -27.74 -0.22 -23.98
N ARG A 296 -28.69 0.48 -24.62
CA ARG A 296 -29.18 1.79 -24.19
C ARG A 296 -30.67 1.68 -23.85
N ILE A 297 -31.04 2.12 -22.65
CA ILE A 297 -32.41 2.00 -22.13
C ILE A 297 -32.87 3.40 -21.73
N THR A 298 -34.01 3.82 -22.26
CA THR A 298 -34.66 5.05 -21.82
C THR A 298 -35.56 4.74 -20.62
N VAL A 299 -35.29 5.37 -19.48
CA VAL A 299 -36.11 5.24 -18.26
C VAL A 299 -36.68 6.59 -17.85
N LYS A 300 -37.84 6.59 -17.22
CA LYS A 300 -38.46 7.81 -16.66
C LYS A 300 -38.03 7.94 -15.20
N GLU A 301 -37.23 8.94 -14.89
CA GLU A 301 -36.77 9.22 -13.51
C GLU A 301 -37.46 10.47 -12.94
N PRO A 302 -37.89 10.44 -11.66
CA PRO A 302 -38.48 11.60 -11.01
C PRO A 302 -37.43 12.69 -10.77
N LYS A 303 -37.62 13.87 -11.31
CA LYS A 303 -36.79 15.06 -11.06
C LYS A 303 -37.56 16.07 -10.23
N ARG A 304 -37.06 16.48 -9.08
CA ARG A 304 -37.59 17.58 -8.30
C ARG A 304 -37.33 18.90 -9.03
N THR A 305 -38.43 19.61 -9.37
CA THR A 305 -38.38 20.95 -9.93
C THR A 305 -39.00 21.93 -8.92
N ARG A 306 -38.90 23.23 -9.16
CA ARG A 306 -39.57 24.26 -8.33
C ARG A 306 -41.10 24.14 -8.36
N ARG A 307 -41.66 23.40 -9.35
CA ARG A 307 -43.13 23.20 -9.56
C ARG A 307 -43.63 21.84 -9.07
N GLY A 308 -42.73 20.98 -8.53
CA GLY A 308 -43.07 19.64 -8.07
C GLY A 308 -42.14 18.57 -8.64
N VAL A 309 -42.60 17.33 -8.67
CA VAL A 309 -41.86 16.20 -9.23
C VAL A 309 -42.31 15.98 -10.67
N GLU A 310 -41.37 16.10 -11.61
CA GLU A 310 -41.60 15.81 -13.03
C GLU A 310 -40.85 14.54 -13.42
N LEU A 311 -41.47 13.68 -14.24
CA LEU A 311 -40.80 12.51 -14.82
C LEU A 311 -40.00 12.95 -16.05
N ARG A 312 -38.67 12.77 -15.99
CA ARG A 312 -37.77 13.04 -17.11
C ARG A 312 -37.31 11.73 -17.72
N GLU A 313 -37.28 11.65 -19.02
CA GLU A 313 -36.60 10.55 -19.72
C GLU A 313 -35.11 10.71 -19.61
N VAL A 314 -34.46 9.65 -19.11
CA VAL A 314 -32.99 9.55 -18.93
C VAL A 314 -32.53 8.31 -19.68
N GLU A 315 -31.53 8.46 -20.52
CA GLU A 315 -30.85 7.34 -21.16
C GLU A 315 -29.88 6.69 -20.18
N LYS A 316 -30.02 5.38 -19.93
CA LYS A 316 -29.10 4.55 -19.19
C LYS A 316 -28.34 3.66 -20.14
N VAL A 317 -27.04 3.69 -20.03
CA VAL A 317 -26.13 2.90 -20.85
C VAL A 317 -25.64 1.69 -20.03
N GLN A 318 -25.58 0.53 -20.68
CA GLN A 318 -25.13 -0.72 -20.06
C GLN A 318 -24.04 -1.36 -20.90
N TRP A 319 -23.00 -1.87 -20.24
CA TRP A 319 -21.88 -2.63 -20.80
C TRP A 319 -21.78 -4.03 -20.20
N ILE A 320 -22.39 -4.22 -19.02
CA ILE A 320 -22.43 -5.49 -18.28
C ILE A 320 -23.86 -5.80 -17.87
N GLN A 321 -24.16 -7.09 -17.73
CA GLN A 321 -25.40 -7.60 -17.18
C GLN A 321 -25.18 -8.17 -15.77
N ALA A 322 -26.29 -8.37 -15.04
CA ALA A 322 -26.27 -9.13 -13.80
C ALA A 322 -25.97 -10.60 -14.08
N ASP A 323 -25.15 -11.20 -13.23
CA ASP A 323 -24.87 -12.63 -13.26
C ASP A 323 -24.80 -13.14 -11.81
N ASP A 324 -25.55 -14.19 -11.51
CA ASP A 324 -25.62 -14.89 -10.21
C ASP A 324 -25.57 -16.40 -10.42
N SER A 325 -25.00 -16.84 -11.54
CA SER A 325 -24.99 -18.24 -11.97
C SER A 325 -23.88 -19.09 -11.34
N GLY A 326 -22.86 -18.45 -10.70
CA GLY A 326 -21.73 -19.13 -10.08
C GLY A 326 -22.11 -19.90 -8.82
N ARG A 327 -21.46 -21.04 -8.56
CA ARG A 327 -21.69 -21.89 -7.38
C ARG A 327 -20.70 -21.64 -6.23
N CYS A 328 -19.60 -20.98 -6.52
CA CYS A 328 -18.49 -20.75 -5.59
C CYS A 328 -18.09 -19.27 -5.59
N THR A 329 -17.33 -18.88 -4.56
CA THR A 329 -16.84 -17.52 -4.36
C THR A 329 -15.32 -17.55 -4.18
N TYR A 330 -14.56 -17.65 -5.31
CA TYR A 330 -13.12 -17.84 -5.29
C TYR A 330 -12.36 -16.50 -5.39
N PHE A 331 -12.24 -15.78 -4.28
CA PHE A 331 -11.50 -14.50 -4.21
C PHE A 331 -10.08 -14.60 -4.75
N HIS A 332 -9.36 -15.69 -4.42
CA HIS A 332 -7.99 -15.90 -4.88
C HIS A 332 -7.87 -15.86 -6.41
N LYS A 333 -8.83 -16.44 -7.15
CA LYS A 333 -8.85 -16.40 -8.61
C LYS A 333 -9.15 -14.99 -9.14
N ALA A 334 -10.06 -14.26 -8.49
CA ALA A 334 -10.36 -12.87 -8.85
C ALA A 334 -9.13 -11.98 -8.67
N PHE A 335 -8.42 -12.10 -7.54
CA PHE A 335 -7.18 -11.33 -7.28
C PHE A 335 -6.03 -11.71 -8.23
N ASP A 336 -5.84 -13.00 -8.54
CA ASP A 336 -4.86 -13.44 -9.54
C ASP A 336 -5.20 -12.89 -10.94
N HIS A 337 -6.47 -12.82 -11.31
CA HIS A 337 -6.89 -12.23 -12.57
C HIS A 337 -6.57 -10.73 -12.61
N ALA A 338 -6.95 -9.98 -11.56
CA ALA A 338 -6.63 -8.56 -11.45
C ALA A 338 -5.11 -8.31 -11.50
N LYS A 339 -4.33 -9.11 -10.77
CA LYS A 339 -2.86 -9.04 -10.78
C LYS A 339 -2.29 -9.24 -12.18
N ARG A 340 -2.78 -10.22 -12.94
CA ARG A 340 -2.37 -10.48 -14.32
C ARG A 340 -2.71 -9.30 -15.25
N LEU A 341 -3.90 -8.72 -15.12
CA LEU A 341 -4.31 -7.55 -15.90
C LEU A 341 -3.43 -6.34 -15.59
N LEU A 342 -3.22 -6.04 -14.31
CA LEU A 342 -2.38 -4.93 -13.88
C LEU A 342 -0.92 -5.11 -14.27
N GLY A 343 -0.39 -6.34 -14.23
CA GLY A 343 0.97 -6.63 -14.70
C GLY A 343 1.17 -6.19 -16.15
N LYS A 344 0.26 -6.58 -17.04
CA LYS A 344 0.28 -6.17 -18.46
C LYS A 344 0.14 -4.65 -18.62
N TRP A 345 -0.77 -4.03 -17.83
CA TRP A 345 -1.00 -2.59 -17.89
C TRP A 345 0.23 -1.81 -17.42
N MET A 346 0.87 -2.24 -16.33
CA MET A 346 2.08 -1.63 -15.79
C MET A 346 3.28 -1.77 -16.73
N GLU A 347 3.44 -2.91 -17.40
CA GLU A 347 4.46 -3.09 -18.44
C GLU A 347 4.33 -2.06 -19.57
N GLN A 348 3.10 -1.74 -19.98
CA GLN A 348 2.81 -0.75 -21.02
C GLN A 348 3.03 0.70 -20.56
N HIS A 349 3.07 0.94 -19.27
CA HIS A 349 3.14 2.28 -18.66
C HIS A 349 4.34 2.44 -17.70
N HIS A 350 5.33 1.54 -17.76
CA HIS A 350 6.46 1.49 -16.82
C HIS A 350 7.34 2.75 -16.83
N ASP A 351 7.35 3.47 -17.94
CA ASP A 351 8.13 4.72 -18.16
C ASP A 351 7.34 6.00 -17.81
N LYS A 352 6.12 5.88 -17.30
CA LYS A 352 5.21 6.99 -17.06
C LYS A 352 4.92 7.18 -15.57
N ASP A 353 4.72 8.42 -15.17
CA ASP A 353 4.26 8.79 -13.82
C ASP A 353 2.73 8.66 -13.73
N CYS A 354 2.21 7.45 -13.90
CA CYS A 354 0.79 7.19 -13.83
C CYS A 354 0.29 7.19 -12.38
N TYR A 355 -0.92 7.73 -12.15
CA TYR A 355 -1.65 7.53 -10.90
C TYR A 355 -1.87 6.03 -10.66
N PRO A 356 -1.69 5.52 -9.43
CA PRO A 356 -1.84 4.10 -9.15
C PRO A 356 -3.21 3.56 -9.53
N PRO A 357 -3.29 2.36 -10.12
CA PRO A 357 -4.56 1.70 -10.39
C PRO A 357 -5.40 1.45 -9.13
N THR A 358 -6.70 1.43 -9.32
CA THR A 358 -7.66 1.10 -8.27
C THR A 358 -8.44 -0.16 -8.63
N VAL A 359 -8.46 -1.12 -7.71
CA VAL A 359 -9.27 -2.34 -7.78
C VAL A 359 -10.43 -2.21 -6.82
N ILE A 360 -11.66 -2.38 -7.32
CA ILE A 360 -12.90 -2.30 -6.55
C ILE A 360 -13.53 -3.69 -6.57
N HIS A 361 -13.46 -4.38 -5.45
CA HIS A 361 -13.99 -5.72 -5.25
C HIS A 361 -15.33 -5.66 -4.52
N ILE A 362 -16.37 -6.23 -5.12
CA ILE A 362 -17.74 -6.20 -4.61
C ILE A 362 -18.23 -7.63 -4.44
N THR A 363 -18.64 -7.98 -3.22
CA THR A 363 -19.10 -9.33 -2.82
C THR A 363 -20.22 -9.23 -1.81
N ASP A 364 -21.07 -10.26 -1.72
CA ASP A 364 -22.12 -10.40 -0.71
C ASP A 364 -21.89 -11.54 0.26
N GLY A 365 -20.78 -12.27 0.13
CA GLY A 365 -20.59 -13.51 0.86
C GLY A 365 -19.16 -13.81 1.27
N GLU A 366 -19.06 -14.91 2.00
CA GLU A 366 -17.79 -15.47 2.41
C GLU A 366 -17.12 -16.19 1.22
N TYR A 367 -15.80 -16.02 1.14
CA TYR A 367 -15.02 -16.76 0.16
C TYR A 367 -14.92 -18.25 0.53
N ASN A 368 -14.76 -19.09 -0.49
CA ASN A 368 -14.50 -20.52 -0.35
C ASN A 368 -13.39 -20.97 -1.32
N GLY A 369 -13.02 -22.25 -1.29
CA GLY A 369 -12.03 -22.83 -2.19
C GLY A 369 -10.57 -22.47 -1.90
N ALA A 370 -10.29 -21.64 -0.86
CA ALA A 370 -8.95 -21.30 -0.41
C ALA A 370 -8.94 -21.00 1.09
N THR A 371 -7.76 -21.11 1.72
CA THR A 371 -7.59 -20.71 3.12
C THR A 371 -7.52 -19.20 3.26
N LYS A 372 -7.76 -18.66 4.48
CA LYS A 372 -7.58 -17.23 4.79
C LYS A 372 -6.19 -16.76 4.36
N ASP A 373 -5.14 -17.47 4.73
CA ASP A 373 -3.76 -17.10 4.43
C ASP A 373 -3.52 -16.99 2.93
N THR A 374 -4.07 -17.91 2.14
CA THR A 374 -3.98 -17.88 0.68
C THR A 374 -4.66 -16.63 0.11
N VAL A 375 -5.89 -16.32 0.54
CA VAL A 375 -6.62 -15.16 0.03
C VAL A 375 -5.95 -13.86 0.45
N GLN A 376 -5.48 -13.79 1.71
CA GLN A 376 -4.74 -12.66 2.24
C GLN A 376 -3.43 -12.43 1.49
N GLN A 377 -2.68 -13.50 1.19
CA GLN A 377 -1.46 -13.43 0.38
C GLN A 377 -1.78 -12.84 -0.99
N LYS A 378 -2.83 -13.31 -1.69
CA LYS A 378 -3.20 -12.81 -3.01
C LYS A 378 -3.61 -11.33 -2.98
N ALA A 379 -4.34 -10.91 -1.97
CA ALA A 379 -4.68 -9.50 -1.76
C ALA A 379 -3.41 -8.64 -1.52
N ASN A 380 -2.45 -9.14 -0.73
CA ASN A 380 -1.18 -8.44 -0.47
C ASN A 380 -0.31 -8.37 -1.73
N GLU A 381 -0.21 -9.45 -2.52
CA GLU A 381 0.47 -9.45 -3.82
C GLU A 381 -0.10 -8.37 -4.75
N LEU A 382 -1.43 -8.22 -4.79
CA LEU A 382 -2.10 -7.19 -5.58
C LEU A 382 -1.80 -5.77 -5.06
N LYS A 383 -1.91 -5.55 -3.74
CA LYS A 383 -1.62 -4.26 -3.09
C LYS A 383 -0.14 -3.86 -3.15
N SER A 384 0.77 -4.81 -3.33
CA SER A 384 2.21 -4.56 -3.47
C SER A 384 2.61 -4.09 -4.87
N MET A 385 1.77 -4.28 -5.88
CA MET A 385 1.99 -3.70 -7.21
C MET A 385 1.96 -2.18 -7.13
N PHE A 386 2.82 -1.50 -7.89
CA PHE A 386 2.97 -0.04 -7.76
C PHE A 386 3.29 0.64 -9.09
N THR A 387 2.96 1.92 -9.16
CA THR A 387 3.46 2.89 -10.15
C THR A 387 4.44 3.85 -9.46
N ASN A 388 5.07 4.73 -10.22
CA ASN A 388 5.95 5.77 -9.64
C ASN A 388 5.25 6.70 -8.63
N ASP A 389 3.90 6.71 -8.58
CA ASP A 389 3.11 7.60 -7.70
C ASP A 389 2.50 6.86 -6.49
N GLY A 390 2.63 5.54 -6.40
CA GLY A 390 2.16 4.76 -5.24
C GLY A 390 1.67 3.37 -5.58
N ASN A 391 1.23 2.66 -4.56
CA ASN A 391 0.76 1.28 -4.67
C ASN A 391 -0.67 1.20 -5.20
N VAL A 392 -1.03 0.06 -5.78
CA VAL A 392 -2.41 -0.28 -6.14
C VAL A 392 -3.32 -0.18 -4.92
N LEU A 393 -4.48 0.45 -5.10
CA LEU A 393 -5.51 0.54 -4.07
C LEU A 393 -6.55 -0.57 -4.26
N LEU A 394 -6.73 -1.41 -3.25
CA LEU A 394 -7.76 -2.44 -3.19
C LEU A 394 -8.87 -2.02 -2.24
N PHE A 395 -10.05 -1.75 -2.80
CA PHE A 395 -11.29 -1.51 -2.07
C PHE A 395 -12.08 -2.81 -1.97
N ASN A 396 -12.44 -3.24 -0.76
CA ASN A 396 -13.35 -4.36 -0.56
C ASN A 396 -14.70 -3.87 -0.06
N ILE A 397 -15.76 -4.18 -0.78
CA ILE A 397 -17.12 -3.74 -0.49
C ILE A 397 -18.00 -4.97 -0.31
N HIS A 398 -18.44 -5.19 0.92
CA HIS A 398 -19.46 -6.18 1.23
C HIS A 398 -20.84 -5.55 1.09
N VAL A 399 -21.67 -6.12 0.21
CA VAL A 399 -23.05 -5.72 0.03
C VAL A 399 -23.99 -6.69 0.75
N ASN A 400 -25.00 -6.18 1.43
CA ASN A 400 -25.95 -6.99 2.15
C ASN A 400 -27.39 -6.49 1.94
N VAL A 401 -28.35 -7.38 2.18
CA VAL A 401 -29.80 -7.10 2.15
C VAL A 401 -30.36 -6.84 3.55
N ASP A 402 -29.64 -7.22 4.61
CA ASP A 402 -30.07 -7.13 5.99
C ASP A 402 -29.83 -5.72 6.56
N ASN A 403 -30.67 -5.31 7.51
CA ASN A 403 -30.56 -4.00 8.18
C ASN A 403 -29.47 -3.93 9.26
N ASP A 404 -28.39 -4.68 9.09
CA ASP A 404 -27.25 -4.61 9.98
C ASP A 404 -26.52 -3.27 9.87
N ALA A 405 -25.78 -2.91 10.92
CA ALA A 405 -25.09 -1.63 10.97
C ALA A 405 -24.08 -1.50 9.80
N ASN A 406 -24.28 -0.49 8.96
CA ASN A 406 -23.36 -0.16 7.88
C ASN A 406 -22.06 0.43 8.47
N VAL A 407 -20.94 -0.21 8.17
CA VAL A 407 -19.60 0.28 8.55
C VAL A 407 -18.85 0.70 7.29
N THR A 408 -18.49 1.97 7.21
CA THR A 408 -17.75 2.53 6.08
C THR A 408 -16.42 3.11 6.53
N PHE A 409 -15.37 2.85 5.77
CA PHE A 409 -14.02 3.35 6.03
C PHE A 409 -13.59 3.18 7.49
N PRO A 410 -13.61 1.94 8.05
CA PRO A 410 -13.19 1.72 9.43
C PRO A 410 -11.72 2.09 9.62
N LYS A 411 -11.38 2.57 10.82
CA LYS A 411 -10.02 2.89 11.24
C LYS A 411 -9.33 1.69 11.89
N SER A 412 -10.13 0.80 12.46
CA SER A 412 -9.64 -0.38 13.19
C SER A 412 -10.64 -1.53 13.12
N LYS A 413 -10.15 -2.72 13.42
CA LYS A 413 -10.98 -3.94 13.55
C LYS A 413 -12.04 -3.83 14.66
N GLY A 414 -11.82 -2.96 15.65
CA GLY A 414 -12.78 -2.73 16.74
C GLY A 414 -14.13 -2.15 16.27
N GLU A 415 -14.16 -1.49 15.10
CA GLU A 415 -15.40 -0.97 14.50
C GLU A 415 -16.24 -2.06 13.81
N LEU A 416 -15.71 -3.28 13.66
CA LEU A 416 -16.34 -4.38 12.91
C LEU A 416 -17.17 -5.34 13.79
N ASN A 417 -17.41 -5.00 15.07
CA ASN A 417 -18.24 -5.74 16.00
C ASN A 417 -17.87 -7.23 16.19
N GLY A 418 -16.60 -7.59 15.91
CA GLY A 418 -16.11 -8.99 16.04
C GLY A 418 -16.53 -9.92 14.89
N ASP A 419 -17.11 -9.41 13.83
CA ASP A 419 -17.40 -10.16 12.62
C ASP A 419 -16.09 -10.65 11.98
N ARG A 420 -15.95 -11.98 11.86
CA ARG A 420 -14.76 -12.62 11.29
C ARG A 420 -14.58 -12.29 9.83
N PHE A 421 -15.65 -12.31 9.06
CA PHE A 421 -15.61 -12.07 7.63
C PHE A 421 -15.26 -10.59 7.33
N ALA A 422 -15.92 -9.65 8.04
CA ALA A 422 -15.56 -8.25 7.96
C ALA A 422 -14.10 -8.00 8.37
N THR A 423 -13.59 -8.73 9.36
CA THR A 423 -12.18 -8.68 9.77
C THR A 423 -11.25 -9.14 8.65
N ASP A 424 -11.59 -10.23 7.95
CA ASP A 424 -10.82 -10.73 6.81
C ASP A 424 -10.80 -9.71 5.65
N LEU A 425 -11.93 -9.11 5.32
CA LEU A 425 -12.02 -8.03 4.32
C LEU A 425 -11.20 -6.80 4.73
N PHE A 426 -11.19 -6.44 6.01
CA PHE A 426 -10.38 -5.34 6.54
C PHE A 426 -8.89 -5.57 6.29
N GLU A 427 -8.40 -6.78 6.59
CA GLU A 427 -7.00 -7.16 6.39
C GLU A 427 -6.60 -7.18 4.90
N MET A 428 -7.52 -7.57 4.03
CA MET A 428 -7.31 -7.56 2.59
C MET A 428 -7.33 -6.15 1.98
N SER A 429 -8.03 -5.19 2.60
CA SER A 429 -8.22 -3.85 2.05
C SER A 429 -6.95 -2.99 2.14
N SER A 430 -6.83 -2.00 1.26
CA SER A 430 -5.76 -1.01 1.34
C SER A 430 -6.01 -0.01 2.46
N LEU A 431 -4.94 0.44 3.11
CA LEU A 431 -4.99 1.60 3.99
C LEU A 431 -4.92 2.87 3.13
N LEU A 432 -5.99 3.66 3.15
CA LEU A 432 -6.10 4.84 2.29
C LEU A 432 -5.10 5.95 2.68
N PRO A 433 -4.47 6.61 1.69
CA PRO A 433 -3.68 7.81 1.92
C PRO A 433 -4.50 8.92 2.57
N LEU A 434 -3.90 9.75 3.44
CA LEU A 434 -4.57 10.84 4.17
C LEU A 434 -5.30 11.84 3.25
N ARG A 435 -4.86 12.00 2.01
CA ARG A 435 -5.53 12.86 1.02
C ARG A 435 -7.00 12.50 0.76
N TYR A 436 -7.38 11.24 0.99
CA TYR A 436 -8.77 10.80 0.84
C TYR A 436 -9.65 11.20 2.02
N ASN A 437 -9.06 11.65 3.14
CA ASN A 437 -9.82 11.97 4.35
C ASN A 437 -10.81 13.12 4.14
N GLU A 438 -10.50 14.09 3.28
CA GLU A 438 -11.44 15.18 2.96
C GLU A 438 -12.75 14.64 2.37
N GLU A 439 -12.65 13.67 1.44
CA GLU A 439 -13.83 13.04 0.84
C GLU A 439 -14.53 12.10 1.83
N ILE A 440 -13.75 11.36 2.64
CA ILE A 440 -14.31 10.48 3.68
C ILE A 440 -15.08 11.29 4.72
N CYS A 441 -14.59 12.47 5.12
CA CYS A 441 -15.27 13.37 6.06
C CYS A 441 -16.62 13.88 5.54
N LYS A 442 -16.82 13.91 4.24
CA LYS A 442 -18.13 14.23 3.64
C LYS A 442 -19.16 13.11 3.84
N ILE A 443 -18.71 11.87 4.06
CA ILE A 443 -19.58 10.70 4.23
C ILE A 443 -19.82 10.39 5.70
N LYS A 444 -18.79 10.47 6.52
CA LYS A 444 -18.88 10.17 7.96
C LYS A 444 -18.13 11.21 8.79
N ALA A 445 -18.68 11.52 9.97
CA ALA A 445 -17.98 12.36 10.95
C ALA A 445 -16.73 11.60 11.44
N THR A 446 -15.54 12.08 11.09
CA THR A 446 -14.27 11.47 11.45
C THR A 446 -13.17 12.51 11.61
N ASP A 447 -12.10 12.14 12.29
CA ASP A 447 -10.88 12.94 12.38
C ASP A 447 -10.07 12.81 11.09
N SER A 448 -9.74 13.93 10.46
CA SER A 448 -8.97 13.96 9.20
C SER A 448 -7.51 13.53 9.35
N SER A 449 -7.01 13.43 10.60
CA SER A 449 -5.62 13.01 10.88
C SER A 449 -5.40 11.49 10.86
N GLN A 450 -6.47 10.70 10.92
CA GLN A 450 -6.40 9.23 10.99
C GLN A 450 -6.60 8.60 9.62
N ARG A 451 -5.87 7.53 9.35
CA ARG A 451 -6.06 6.73 8.12
C ARG A 451 -7.25 5.80 8.24
N HIS A 452 -7.86 5.52 7.12
CA HIS A 452 -9.04 4.67 6.98
C HIS A 452 -8.74 3.49 6.06
N SER A 453 -9.35 2.34 6.35
CA SER A 453 -9.32 1.20 5.42
C SER A 453 -10.25 1.45 4.23
N ALA A 454 -9.81 1.05 3.04
CA ALA A 454 -10.59 1.09 1.81
C ALA A 454 -11.66 0.00 1.79
N MET A 455 -12.60 0.02 2.74
CA MET A 455 -13.65 -0.98 2.81
C MET A 455 -14.98 -0.44 3.31
N ALA A 456 -16.03 -1.19 3.01
CA ALA A 456 -17.33 -1.08 3.68
C ALA A 456 -17.93 -2.46 3.94
N VAL A 457 -18.68 -2.57 5.02
CA VAL A 457 -19.44 -3.76 5.39
C VAL A 457 -20.91 -3.39 5.47
N ASN A 458 -21.78 -4.29 5.01
CA ASN A 458 -23.23 -4.09 4.93
C ASN A 458 -23.61 -2.80 4.18
N ALA A 459 -22.82 -2.47 3.15
CA ALA A 459 -23.05 -1.28 2.35
C ALA A 459 -24.37 -1.38 1.60
N ASP A 460 -25.26 -0.41 1.85
CA ASP A 460 -26.41 -0.22 0.99
C ASP A 460 -25.97 0.37 -0.38
N MET A 461 -26.90 0.33 -1.34
CA MET A 461 -26.61 0.77 -2.69
C MET A 461 -26.26 2.27 -2.79
N THR A 462 -26.73 3.10 -1.85
CA THR A 462 -26.36 4.52 -1.78
C THR A 462 -24.93 4.70 -1.29
N THR A 463 -24.55 3.91 -0.29
CA THR A 463 -23.19 3.89 0.25
C THR A 463 -22.21 3.37 -0.79
N LEU A 464 -22.56 2.30 -1.52
CA LEU A 464 -21.72 1.77 -2.61
C LEU A 464 -21.39 2.87 -3.64
N LEU A 465 -22.37 3.66 -4.06
CA LEU A 465 -22.14 4.79 -4.98
C LEU A 465 -21.11 5.79 -4.41
N LYS A 466 -21.26 6.19 -3.14
CA LYS A 466 -20.34 7.13 -2.50
C LYS A 466 -18.93 6.56 -2.36
N LEU A 467 -18.80 5.27 -2.06
CA LEU A 467 -17.52 4.58 -1.97
C LEU A 467 -16.80 4.55 -3.33
N MET A 468 -17.55 4.28 -4.39
CA MET A 468 -17.00 4.27 -5.75
C MET A 468 -16.57 5.68 -6.19
N ASP A 469 -17.30 6.73 -5.80
CA ASP A 469 -16.89 8.12 -6.05
C ASP A 469 -15.57 8.48 -5.37
N ILE A 470 -15.34 8.00 -4.15
CA ILE A 470 -14.05 8.18 -3.44
C ILE A 470 -12.93 7.40 -4.13
N GLY A 471 -13.18 6.16 -4.54
CA GLY A 471 -12.21 5.33 -5.25
C GLY A 471 -11.82 5.87 -6.64
N THR A 472 -12.56 6.86 -7.17
CA THR A 472 -12.29 7.46 -8.48
C THR A 472 -11.63 8.84 -8.34
N PRO A 473 -10.31 8.97 -8.56
CA PRO A 473 -9.61 10.22 -8.30
C PRO A 473 -10.10 11.37 -9.18
N THR A 474 -10.20 12.56 -8.59
CA THR A 474 -10.59 13.81 -9.25
C THR A 474 -9.42 14.53 -9.94
N ASN A 475 -8.24 13.95 -9.94
CA ASN A 475 -7.00 14.56 -10.46
C ASN A 475 -6.94 14.64 -12.00
N ILE A 476 -8.09 14.72 -12.66
CA ILE A 476 -8.13 14.94 -14.11
C ILE A 476 -7.67 16.35 -14.39
N SER A 477 -6.55 16.48 -15.10
CA SER A 477 -6.04 17.77 -15.54
C SER A 477 -7.11 18.53 -16.34
N SER A 478 -7.52 19.69 -15.84
CA SER A 478 -8.33 20.65 -16.59
C SER A 478 -7.49 21.46 -17.58
N SER A 479 -6.43 20.87 -18.15
CA SER A 479 -5.62 21.58 -19.15
C SER A 479 -6.51 22.07 -20.29
N ARG A 480 -6.58 23.40 -20.36
CA ARG A 480 -7.24 24.19 -21.40
C ARG A 480 -6.69 23.89 -22.78
#